data_b6cf96ef6119812441f9775a1ccd0f48
#
_entry.id   b6cf96ef6119812441f9775a1ccd0f48
#
_cell.length_a   1.000
_cell.length_b   1.000
_cell.length_c   1.000
_cell.angle_alpha   90.00
_cell.angle_beta   90.00
_cell.angle_gamma   90.00
#
_symmetry.space_group_name_H-M   'P 1'
#
loop_
_entity.id
_entity.type
_entity.pdbx_description
1 polymer ?
#
loop_
_entity_poly.entity_id
_entity_poly.type
_entity_poly.pdbx_seq_one_letter_code
_entity_poly.pdbx_strand_id
1 'polypeptide(L)'
;MILICILLLGVVILYSYNASRSETLEIGVFVGSNWDVANANSYTIMDKAIERFERQNPDIKVHYYSGIPKEDYAEWLAGKMLIGKMPDVFMVLEDDFNKLASMGELKDLSTLMSRDAGFDKEAYYQTVLDTGTYYGKQYALPYEAVPNLMFVNKTLLQKEGIAVPDNDWTW
;
A
#
# COMPACT_ATOMS: atom_id res chain seq x y z
N MET A 1 -3.77 18.57 52.13
CA MET A 1 -4.57 19.13 51.00
C MET A 1 -3.68 19.60 49.83
N ILE A 2 -2.69 20.43 50.05
CA ILE A 2 -1.79 20.97 49.01
C ILE A 2 -1.05 19.87 48.24
N LEU A 3 -0.53 18.84 48.91
CA LEU A 3 0.21 17.74 48.30
C LEU A 3 -0.66 16.91 47.32
N ILE A 4 -1.91 16.71 47.65
CA ILE A 4 -2.87 15.98 46.79
C ILE A 4 -3.20 16.81 45.54
N CYS A 5 -3.34 18.15 45.65
CA CYS A 5 -3.54 19.03 44.53
C CYS A 5 -2.34 19.04 43.54
N ILE A 6 -1.10 19.01 44.09
CA ILE A 6 0.12 18.95 43.24
C ILE A 6 0.21 17.61 42.52
N LEU A 7 -0.16 16.51 43.21
CA LEU A 7 -0.17 15.16 42.60
C LEU A 7 -1.22 15.05 41.49
N LEU A 8 -2.43 15.58 41.70
CA LEU A 8 -3.49 15.64 40.69
C LEU A 8 -3.09 16.52 39.51
N LEU A 9 -2.47 17.68 39.75
CA LEU A 9 -1.97 18.56 38.70
C LEU A 9 -0.89 17.86 37.86
N GLY A 10 0.04 17.14 38.51
CA GLY A 10 1.07 16.33 37.87
C GLY A 10 0.48 15.23 36.96
N VAL A 11 -0.55 14.53 37.45
CA VAL A 11 -1.25 13.50 36.65
C VAL A 11 -1.98 14.11 35.44
N VAL A 12 -2.64 15.26 35.63
CA VAL A 12 -3.31 15.96 34.53
C VAL A 12 -2.31 16.47 33.48
N ILE A 13 -1.16 16.99 33.90
CA ILE A 13 -0.10 17.44 33.00
C ILE A 13 0.51 16.25 32.24
N LEU A 14 0.78 15.13 32.91
CA LEU A 14 1.27 13.90 32.28
C LEU A 14 0.24 13.32 31.29
N TYR A 15 -1.04 13.34 31.65
CA TYR A 15 -2.11 12.87 30.77
C TYR A 15 -2.26 13.79 29.54
N SER A 16 -2.23 15.12 29.72
CA SER A 16 -2.25 16.08 28.63
C SER A 16 -1.01 16.00 27.73
N TYR A 17 0.16 15.73 28.30
CA TYR A 17 1.40 15.54 27.54
C TYR A 17 1.37 14.27 26.69
N ASN A 18 0.84 13.17 27.21
CA ASN A 18 0.64 11.93 26.44
C ASN A 18 -0.48 12.04 25.40
N ALA A 19 -1.56 12.77 25.69
CA ALA A 19 -2.66 13.00 24.77
C ALA A 19 -2.30 13.95 23.61
N SER A 20 -1.23 14.76 23.77
CA SER A 20 -0.77 15.70 22.73
C SER A 20 0.34 15.13 21.84
N ARG A 21 0.68 13.85 21.98
CA ARG A 21 1.70 13.21 21.15
C ARG A 21 1.03 12.76 19.84
N SER A 22 1.07 13.61 18.83
CA SER A 22 0.77 13.20 17.46
C SER A 22 1.73 12.10 17.05
N GLU A 23 1.20 10.93 16.72
CA GLU A 23 1.97 9.83 16.15
C GLU A 23 2.21 10.13 14.66
N THR A 24 3.43 9.91 14.19
CA THR A 24 3.75 10.09 12.77
C THR A 24 3.81 8.73 12.11
N LEU A 25 3.00 8.53 11.07
CA LEU A 25 3.00 7.36 10.20
C LEU A 25 3.84 7.69 8.97
N GLU A 26 4.89 6.92 8.74
CA GLU A 26 5.77 7.10 7.58
C GLU A 26 5.37 6.18 6.43
N ILE A 27 5.21 6.75 5.23
CA ILE A 27 4.86 6.01 4.00
C ILE A 27 5.96 6.12 2.96
N GLY A 28 6.43 4.99 2.45
CA GLY A 28 7.38 4.92 1.33
C GLY A 28 6.65 4.74 -0.01
N VAL A 29 6.85 5.69 -0.93
CA VAL A 29 6.26 5.65 -2.28
C VAL A 29 7.31 6.00 -3.33
N PHE A 30 7.19 5.43 -4.53
CA PHE A 30 8.00 5.85 -5.69
C PHE A 30 7.19 6.75 -6.63
N VAL A 31 7.90 7.46 -7.49
CA VAL A 31 7.30 8.35 -8.52
C VAL A 31 6.78 7.53 -9.69
N GLY A 32 5.57 7.82 -10.15
CA GLY A 32 4.98 7.20 -11.33
C GLY A 32 4.09 5.99 -11.01
N SER A 33 3.85 5.17 -12.03
CA SER A 33 3.12 3.92 -11.90
C SER A 33 4.07 2.73 -12.04
N ASN A 34 3.64 1.55 -11.59
CA ASN A 34 4.39 0.30 -11.76
C ASN A 34 4.67 -0.03 -13.25
N TRP A 35 3.95 0.57 -14.18
CA TRP A 35 3.95 0.26 -15.61
C TRP A 35 4.66 1.31 -16.47
N ASP A 36 5.48 2.15 -15.85
CA ASP A 36 6.23 3.24 -16.51
C ASP A 36 5.35 4.21 -17.32
N VAL A 37 4.05 4.22 -17.02
CA VAL A 37 3.11 5.20 -17.57
C VAL A 37 3.16 6.44 -16.70
N ALA A 38 3.45 7.58 -17.30
CA ALA A 38 3.41 8.86 -16.60
C ALA A 38 2.00 9.08 -16.01
N ASN A 39 1.84 8.90 -14.71
CA ASN A 39 0.59 9.13 -14.02
C ASN A 39 0.69 10.40 -13.17
N ALA A 40 0.36 11.54 -13.77
CA ALA A 40 0.35 12.83 -13.08
C ALA A 40 -0.63 12.89 -11.89
N ASN A 41 -1.57 11.94 -11.80
CA ASN A 41 -2.60 11.90 -10.77
C ASN A 41 -2.26 10.99 -9.58
N SER A 42 -1.17 10.21 -9.62
CA SER A 42 -0.83 9.27 -8.56
C SER A 42 -0.64 9.97 -7.21
N TYR A 43 0.07 11.09 -7.19
CA TYR A 43 0.22 11.92 -5.99
C TYR A 43 -1.09 12.54 -5.51
N THR A 44 -1.93 13.01 -6.44
CA THR A 44 -3.23 13.58 -6.09
C THR A 44 -4.14 12.55 -5.40
N ILE A 45 -4.07 11.29 -5.81
CA ILE A 45 -4.82 10.20 -5.18
C ILE A 45 -4.28 9.94 -3.79
N MET A 46 -2.95 9.87 -3.64
CA MET A 46 -2.28 9.67 -2.37
C MET A 46 -2.58 10.82 -1.39
N ASP A 47 -2.44 12.08 -1.84
CA ASP A 47 -2.72 13.26 -1.03
C ASP A 47 -4.15 13.24 -0.51
N LYS A 48 -5.13 12.95 -1.36
CA LYS A 48 -6.55 12.84 -0.94
C LYS A 48 -6.78 11.68 0.04
N ALA A 49 -6.10 10.56 -0.14
CA ALA A 49 -6.19 9.43 0.79
C ALA A 49 -5.62 9.80 2.16
N ILE A 50 -4.46 10.46 2.19
CA ILE A 50 -3.82 10.97 3.41
C ILE A 50 -4.71 11.99 4.12
N GLU A 51 -5.21 12.99 3.40
CA GLU A 51 -6.13 13.99 3.97
C GLU A 51 -7.37 13.34 4.59
N ARG A 52 -7.94 12.33 3.93
CA ARG A 52 -9.08 11.59 4.45
C ARG A 52 -8.71 10.82 5.71
N PHE A 53 -7.57 10.14 5.71
CA PHE A 53 -7.07 9.39 6.85
C PHE A 53 -6.81 10.28 8.06
N GLU A 54 -6.10 11.41 7.89
CA GLU A 54 -5.81 12.37 8.97
C GLU A 54 -7.08 13.02 9.54
N ARG A 55 -8.11 13.28 8.70
CA ARG A 55 -9.41 13.77 9.19
C ARG A 55 -10.12 12.73 10.08
N GLN A 56 -9.95 11.45 9.78
CA GLN A 56 -10.54 10.35 10.57
C GLN A 56 -9.70 10.00 11.81
N ASN A 57 -8.41 10.34 11.79
CA ASN A 57 -7.44 10.03 12.84
C ASN A 57 -6.62 11.30 13.18
N PRO A 58 -7.22 12.27 13.89
CA PRO A 58 -6.61 13.60 14.10
C PRO A 58 -5.30 13.57 14.90
N ASP A 59 -5.08 12.51 15.69
CA ASP A 59 -3.87 12.30 16.49
C ASP A 59 -2.72 11.68 15.69
N ILE A 60 -2.97 11.29 14.42
CA ILE A 60 -1.96 10.68 13.53
C ILE A 60 -1.66 11.67 12.42
N LYS A 61 -0.36 11.92 12.19
CA LYS A 61 0.14 12.65 11.04
C LYS A 61 0.82 11.71 10.08
N VAL A 62 0.58 11.91 8.79
CA VAL A 62 1.19 11.09 7.75
C VAL A 62 2.30 11.87 7.07
N HIS A 63 3.49 11.29 7.06
CA HIS A 63 4.62 11.77 6.28
C HIS A 63 4.96 10.72 5.23
N TYR A 64 4.99 11.10 3.94
CA TYR A 64 5.41 10.19 2.90
C TYR A 64 6.66 10.67 2.18
N TYR A 65 7.55 9.72 1.90
CA TYR A 65 8.73 9.95 1.09
C TYR A 65 8.30 9.96 -0.39
N SER A 66 8.50 11.10 -1.05
CA SER A 66 8.14 11.27 -2.46
C SER A 66 9.39 11.62 -3.29
N GLY A 67 9.26 11.58 -4.61
CA GLY A 67 10.32 11.95 -5.52
C GLY A 67 11.40 10.87 -5.74
N ILE A 68 11.20 9.66 -5.25
CA ILE A 68 12.11 8.52 -5.46
C ILE A 68 11.74 7.90 -6.81
N PRO A 69 12.64 7.87 -7.82
CA PRO A 69 12.40 7.18 -9.06
C PRO A 69 12.12 5.68 -8.83
N LYS A 70 11.29 5.06 -9.67
CA LYS A 70 10.96 3.64 -9.53
C LYS A 70 12.21 2.76 -9.61
N GLU A 71 13.12 3.08 -10.52
CA GLU A 71 14.39 2.38 -10.70
C GLU A 71 15.31 2.43 -9.46
N ASP A 72 15.24 3.49 -8.66
CA ASP A 72 16.04 3.67 -7.45
C ASP A 72 15.32 3.17 -6.19
N TYR A 73 14.03 2.84 -6.30
CA TYR A 73 13.19 2.59 -5.13
C TYR A 73 13.59 1.34 -4.34
N ALA A 74 13.95 0.27 -5.04
CA ALA A 74 14.40 -0.98 -4.40
C ALA A 74 15.69 -0.75 -3.59
N GLU A 75 16.65 0.02 -4.13
CA GLU A 75 17.89 0.38 -3.44
C GLU A 75 17.62 1.29 -2.23
N TRP A 76 16.77 2.30 -2.40
CA TRP A 76 16.34 3.18 -1.33
C TRP A 76 15.71 2.39 -0.17
N LEU A 77 14.79 1.46 -0.48
CA LEU A 77 14.10 0.63 0.51
C LEU A 77 15.09 -0.29 1.24
N ALA A 78 16.02 -0.92 0.50
CA ALA A 78 17.08 -1.73 1.08
C ALA A 78 17.98 -0.91 2.03
N GLY A 79 18.31 0.33 1.65
CA GLY A 79 19.05 1.26 2.51
C GLY A 79 18.31 1.57 3.81
N LYS A 80 16.99 1.79 3.75
CA LYS A 80 16.15 1.97 4.94
C LYS A 80 16.12 0.74 5.84
N MET A 81 16.04 -0.44 5.24
CA MET A 81 16.09 -1.72 5.97
C MET A 81 17.41 -1.90 6.72
N LEU A 82 18.54 -1.66 6.06
CA LEU A 82 19.87 -1.82 6.65
C LEU A 82 20.10 -0.95 7.89
N ILE A 83 19.49 0.22 7.93
CA ILE A 83 19.63 1.15 9.08
C ILE A 83 18.48 1.03 10.09
N GLY A 84 17.57 0.04 9.92
CA GLY A 84 16.42 -0.17 10.80
C GLY A 84 15.40 0.98 10.80
N LYS A 85 15.26 1.68 9.67
CA LYS A 85 14.35 2.82 9.49
C LYS A 85 13.38 2.60 8.31
N MET A 86 12.82 1.40 8.24
CA MET A 86 11.76 1.12 7.27
C MET A 86 10.55 2.04 7.51
N PRO A 87 9.90 2.53 6.45
CA PRO A 87 8.60 3.17 6.60
C PRO A 87 7.56 2.20 7.20
N ASP A 88 6.56 2.74 7.90
CA ASP A 88 5.48 1.93 8.51
C ASP A 88 4.61 1.24 7.45
N VAL A 89 4.39 1.95 6.34
CA VAL A 89 3.70 1.45 5.13
C VAL A 89 4.54 1.80 3.92
N PHE A 90 4.68 0.90 2.98
CA PHE A 90 5.47 1.17 1.77
C PHE A 90 4.96 0.38 0.57
N MET A 91 5.22 0.92 -0.61
CA MET A 91 4.96 0.22 -1.85
C MET A 91 5.95 -0.92 -2.01
N VAL A 92 5.48 -2.07 -2.48
CA VAL A 92 6.33 -3.24 -2.77
C VAL A 92 6.31 -3.47 -4.26
N LEU A 93 7.50 -3.51 -4.87
CA LEU A 93 7.64 -3.92 -6.28
C LEU A 93 7.42 -5.43 -6.41
N GLU A 94 6.83 -5.84 -7.52
CA GLU A 94 6.47 -7.24 -7.77
C GLU A 94 7.67 -8.19 -7.60
N ASP A 95 8.83 -7.81 -8.16
CA ASP A 95 10.07 -8.59 -8.11
C ASP A 95 10.64 -8.74 -6.69
N ASP A 96 10.32 -7.82 -5.78
CA ASP A 96 10.82 -7.82 -4.40
C ASP A 96 9.83 -8.46 -3.41
N PHE A 97 8.57 -8.66 -3.79
CA PHE A 97 7.53 -9.13 -2.86
C PHE A 97 7.89 -10.45 -2.18
N ASN A 98 8.20 -11.49 -2.96
CA ASN A 98 8.53 -12.80 -2.41
C ASN A 98 9.77 -12.77 -1.52
N LYS A 99 10.76 -11.99 -1.88
CA LYS A 99 11.99 -11.78 -1.11
C LYS A 99 11.70 -11.15 0.24
N LEU A 100 10.99 -10.02 0.26
CA LEU A 100 10.64 -9.30 1.49
C LEU A 100 9.74 -10.13 2.41
N ALA A 101 8.75 -10.85 1.84
CA ALA A 101 7.88 -11.74 2.59
C ALA A 101 8.68 -12.91 3.23
N SER A 102 9.60 -13.52 2.48
CA SER A 102 10.43 -14.63 2.98
C SER A 102 11.42 -14.21 4.07
N MET A 103 11.89 -12.96 4.03
CA MET A 103 12.79 -12.37 5.03
C MET A 103 12.07 -11.94 6.31
N GLY A 104 10.72 -11.92 6.29
CA GLY A 104 9.91 -11.45 7.43
C GLY A 104 9.82 -9.93 7.55
N GLU A 105 10.17 -9.19 6.50
CA GLU A 105 10.10 -7.72 6.46
C GLU A 105 8.68 -7.20 6.20
N LEU A 106 7.77 -8.07 5.79
CA LEU A 106 6.37 -7.76 5.60
C LEU A 106 5.52 -8.34 6.73
N LYS A 107 4.56 -7.57 7.21
CA LYS A 107 3.62 -8.01 8.22
C LYS A 107 2.50 -8.86 7.63
N ASP A 108 2.16 -9.98 8.26
CA ASP A 108 0.95 -10.75 7.96
C ASP A 108 -0.30 -9.93 8.27
N LEU A 109 -1.02 -9.55 7.22
CA LEU A 109 -2.23 -8.73 7.29
C LEU A 109 -3.50 -9.55 7.52
N SER A 110 -3.45 -10.88 7.41
CA SER A 110 -4.63 -11.76 7.43
C SER A 110 -5.48 -11.54 8.68
N THR A 111 -4.84 -11.41 9.85
CA THR A 111 -5.55 -11.17 11.11
C THR A 111 -6.12 -9.75 11.20
N LEU A 112 -5.42 -8.75 10.66
CA LEU A 112 -5.90 -7.36 10.64
C LEU A 112 -7.13 -7.26 9.74
N MET A 113 -7.06 -7.83 8.54
CA MET A 113 -8.17 -7.85 7.58
C MET A 113 -9.41 -8.52 8.17
N SER A 114 -9.25 -9.63 8.90
CA SER A 114 -10.37 -10.36 9.51
C SER A 114 -11.02 -9.63 10.69
N ARG A 115 -10.31 -8.71 11.33
CA ARG A 115 -10.80 -7.93 12.48
C ARG A 115 -11.37 -6.57 12.09
N ASP A 116 -10.99 -6.07 10.94
CA ASP A 116 -11.47 -4.79 10.45
C ASP A 116 -12.84 -4.97 9.75
N ALA A 117 -13.90 -4.55 10.42
CA ALA A 117 -15.25 -4.60 9.87
C ALA A 117 -15.45 -3.68 8.66
N GLY A 118 -14.54 -2.71 8.43
CA GLY A 118 -14.54 -1.83 7.27
C GLY A 118 -13.79 -2.39 6.07
N PHE A 119 -13.05 -3.49 6.23
CA PHE A 119 -12.31 -4.11 5.14
C PHE A 119 -13.26 -4.98 4.29
N ASP A 120 -13.45 -4.57 3.05
CA ASP A 120 -14.27 -5.31 2.07
C ASP A 120 -13.34 -6.05 1.08
N LYS A 121 -13.21 -7.36 1.27
CA LYS A 121 -12.42 -8.23 0.40
C LYS A 121 -13.01 -8.34 -1.00
N GLU A 122 -14.34 -8.27 -1.12
CA GLU A 122 -15.06 -8.39 -2.38
C GLU A 122 -14.89 -7.16 -3.29
N ALA A 123 -14.40 -6.04 -2.73
CA ALA A 123 -14.03 -4.85 -3.50
C ALA A 123 -12.77 -5.06 -4.35
N TYR A 124 -12.03 -6.15 -4.14
CA TYR A 124 -10.82 -6.48 -4.90
C TYR A 124 -11.10 -7.56 -5.94
N TYR A 125 -10.45 -7.47 -7.10
CA TYR A 125 -10.35 -8.62 -7.99
C TYR A 125 -9.53 -9.71 -7.30
N GLN A 126 -10.09 -10.91 -7.12
CA GLN A 126 -9.44 -11.98 -6.37
C GLN A 126 -8.05 -12.32 -6.90
N THR A 127 -7.89 -12.44 -8.23
CA THR A 127 -6.60 -12.70 -8.87
C THR A 127 -5.54 -11.65 -8.57
N VAL A 128 -5.96 -10.40 -8.40
CA VAL A 128 -5.06 -9.29 -8.06
C VAL A 128 -4.74 -9.29 -6.57
N LEU A 129 -5.72 -9.59 -5.72
CA LEU A 129 -5.51 -9.73 -4.27
C LEU A 129 -4.52 -10.88 -3.96
N ASP A 130 -4.62 -11.97 -4.70
CA ASP A 130 -3.76 -13.15 -4.53
C ASP A 130 -2.28 -12.86 -4.82
N THR A 131 -1.96 -11.83 -5.62
CA THR A 131 -0.56 -11.42 -5.86
C THR A 131 0.15 -10.95 -4.60
N GLY A 132 -0.59 -10.46 -3.61
CA GLY A 132 -0.08 -10.07 -2.30
C GLY A 132 -0.03 -11.21 -1.27
N THR A 133 -0.20 -12.47 -1.72
CA THR A 133 -0.23 -13.64 -0.85
C THR A 133 1.06 -14.45 -0.93
N TYR A 134 1.61 -14.83 0.22
CA TYR A 134 2.78 -15.68 0.34
C TYR A 134 2.48 -16.81 1.34
N TYR A 135 2.64 -18.08 0.91
CA TYR A 135 2.28 -19.28 1.70
C TYR A 135 0.91 -19.20 2.38
N GLY A 136 -0.11 -18.73 1.64
CA GLY A 136 -1.50 -18.69 2.11
C GLY A 136 -1.82 -17.55 3.08
N LYS A 137 -0.90 -16.61 3.29
CA LYS A 137 -1.08 -15.43 4.13
C LYS A 137 -0.97 -14.16 3.31
N GLN A 138 -1.77 -13.16 3.63
CA GLN A 138 -1.76 -11.86 2.95
C GLN A 138 -0.71 -10.95 3.55
N TYR A 139 0.23 -10.45 2.74
CA TYR A 139 1.30 -9.56 3.18
C TYR A 139 1.27 -8.19 2.48
N ALA A 140 0.58 -8.09 1.35
CA ALA A 140 0.39 -6.84 0.65
C ALA A 140 -1.03 -6.73 0.10
N LEU A 141 -1.51 -5.50 -0.04
CA LEU A 141 -2.78 -5.19 -0.70
C LEU A 141 -2.51 -4.48 -2.02
N PRO A 142 -3.14 -4.88 -3.13
CA PRO A 142 -2.96 -4.20 -4.39
C PRO A 142 -3.65 -2.84 -4.38
N TYR A 143 -2.98 -1.82 -4.85
CA TYR A 143 -3.55 -0.47 -5.04
C TYR A 143 -3.77 -0.14 -6.51
N GLU A 144 -3.16 -0.91 -7.41
CA GLU A 144 -3.23 -0.76 -8.86
C GLU A 144 -3.29 -2.13 -9.53
N ALA A 145 -4.07 -2.23 -10.60
CA ALA A 145 -4.12 -3.43 -11.44
C ALA A 145 -4.17 -3.01 -12.90
N VAL A 146 -3.26 -3.56 -13.71
CA VAL A 146 -3.24 -3.33 -15.16
C VAL A 146 -3.36 -4.68 -15.87
N PRO A 147 -4.50 -4.96 -16.53
CA PRO A 147 -4.68 -6.21 -17.24
C PRO A 147 -3.92 -6.18 -18.57
N ASN A 148 -3.24 -7.27 -18.89
CA ASN A 148 -2.75 -7.52 -20.24
C ASN A 148 -3.90 -8.06 -21.10
N LEU A 149 -4.26 -7.32 -22.15
CA LEU A 149 -5.36 -7.70 -23.02
C LEU A 149 -4.86 -7.96 -24.44
N MET A 150 -5.39 -8.99 -25.07
CA MET A 150 -5.17 -9.26 -26.48
C MET A 150 -6.30 -8.65 -27.30
N PHE A 151 -5.95 -7.83 -28.28
CA PHE A 151 -6.90 -7.27 -29.24
C PHE A 151 -6.80 -8.02 -30.55
N VAL A 152 -7.95 -8.39 -31.11
CA VAL A 152 -8.05 -9.13 -32.37
C VAL A 152 -8.72 -8.27 -33.43
N ASN A 153 -8.08 -8.10 -34.57
CA ASN A 153 -8.71 -7.45 -35.74
C ASN A 153 -9.63 -8.46 -36.44
N LYS A 154 -10.89 -8.47 -36.06
CA LYS A 154 -11.89 -9.41 -36.62
C LYS A 154 -12.04 -9.30 -38.14
N THR A 155 -11.98 -8.06 -38.68
CA THR A 155 -12.13 -7.83 -40.10
C THR A 155 -10.96 -8.46 -40.89
N LEU A 156 -9.73 -8.32 -40.38
CA LEU A 156 -8.56 -8.92 -41.00
C LEU A 156 -8.61 -10.44 -40.96
N LEU A 157 -8.94 -11.03 -39.80
CA LEU A 157 -9.07 -12.50 -39.67
C LEU A 157 -10.10 -13.07 -40.64
N GLN A 158 -11.27 -12.42 -40.75
CA GLN A 158 -12.33 -12.85 -41.68
C GLN A 158 -11.88 -12.75 -43.14
N LYS A 159 -11.16 -11.70 -43.49
CA LYS A 159 -10.62 -11.53 -44.87
C LYS A 159 -9.62 -12.64 -45.20
N GLU A 160 -8.80 -13.05 -44.26
CA GLU A 160 -7.77 -14.09 -44.44
C GLU A 160 -8.35 -15.52 -44.20
N GLY A 161 -9.65 -15.66 -43.95
CA GLY A 161 -10.29 -16.95 -43.75
C GLY A 161 -9.92 -17.61 -42.40
N ILE A 162 -9.40 -16.83 -41.45
CA ILE A 162 -9.02 -17.31 -40.13
C ILE A 162 -10.22 -17.16 -39.16
N ALA A 163 -10.54 -18.22 -38.43
CA ALA A 163 -11.59 -18.17 -37.43
C ALA A 163 -11.27 -17.16 -36.33
N VAL A 164 -12.26 -16.32 -36.00
CA VAL A 164 -12.13 -15.40 -34.86
C VAL A 164 -12.16 -16.23 -33.57
N PRO A 165 -11.15 -16.09 -32.66
CA PRO A 165 -11.16 -16.77 -31.39
C PRO A 165 -12.43 -16.47 -30.59
N ASP A 166 -12.98 -17.46 -29.94
CA ASP A 166 -14.08 -17.33 -28.99
C ASP A 166 -13.63 -16.93 -27.59
N ASN A 167 -14.54 -16.88 -26.63
CA ASN A 167 -14.20 -16.50 -25.25
C ASN A 167 -13.48 -17.60 -24.46
N ASP A 168 -13.47 -18.84 -24.98
CA ASP A 168 -12.86 -20.00 -24.35
C ASP A 168 -11.47 -20.31 -24.95
N TRP A 169 -11.00 -19.41 -25.83
CA TRP A 169 -9.68 -19.55 -26.46
C TRP A 169 -8.54 -19.45 -25.44
N THR A 170 -7.64 -20.42 -25.53
CA THR A 170 -6.40 -20.48 -24.72
C THR A 170 -5.20 -20.63 -25.64
N TRP A 171 -4.04 -20.18 -25.23
CA TRP A 171 -2.76 -20.44 -25.90
C TRP A 171 -2.16 -21.77 -25.46
#